data_b0c09507d3409f2619d2fba950b0b6ab
#
_entry.id   b0c09507d3409f2619d2fba950b0b6ab
#
_cell.length_a   1.000
_cell.length_b   1.000
_cell.length_c   1.000
_cell.angle_alpha   90.00
_cell.angle_beta   90.00
_cell.angle_gamma   90.00
#
_symmetry.space_group_name_H-M   'P 1'
#
loop_
_entity.id
_entity.type
_entity.pdbx_description
1 polymer ?
#
loop_
_entity_poly.entity_id
_entity_poly.type
_entity_poly.pdbx_seq_one_letter_code
_entity_poly.pdbx_strand_id
1 'polypeptide(L)'
;MTVVASIPVFSTYHHAPHAEIFGKVLRMAQGLRCVVEIGPGGSPFPAATEFVDWIDYSGMDGRKVHKVDLNQERLPFADKSVDFLYCRHVLEDLYNPLWLCREISRVAKAGYIETPSPMAEYCRGMNGMLLPEGSFWRGYIHHRYFVWEEAGELCFLAKYPLVEYIDLDCDDEVASLLQSEPLHWNSYFLWQGELRTRHLQHDIDYKIQEGYSDMIGRSIDAALKSNLAFRASLGLV
;
A
#
# COMPACT_ATOMS: atom_id res chain seq x y z
N MET A 1 20.62 -32.41 -7.90
CA MET A 1 20.21 -31.24 -8.71
C MET A 1 18.77 -30.98 -8.32
N THR A 2 18.57 -30.06 -7.38
CA THR A 2 17.22 -29.61 -7.01
C THR A 2 16.75 -28.72 -8.15
N VAL A 3 15.65 -29.10 -8.79
CA VAL A 3 14.98 -28.26 -9.78
C VAL A 3 14.50 -27.02 -9.02
N VAL A 4 15.20 -25.91 -9.18
CA VAL A 4 14.68 -24.61 -8.75
C VAL A 4 13.43 -24.39 -9.60
N ALA A 5 12.25 -24.53 -9.00
CA ALA A 5 11.01 -24.15 -9.64
C ALA A 5 11.21 -22.73 -10.18
N SER A 6 10.90 -22.51 -11.44
CA SER A 6 11.03 -21.18 -12.05
C SER A 6 10.06 -20.25 -11.33
N ILE A 7 10.57 -19.46 -10.40
CA ILE A 7 9.78 -18.41 -9.74
C ILE A 7 9.27 -17.49 -10.84
N PRO A 8 7.96 -17.30 -10.97
CA PRO A 8 7.42 -16.48 -12.02
C PRO A 8 7.90 -15.04 -11.85
N VAL A 9 8.54 -14.50 -12.87
CA VAL A 9 8.86 -13.07 -12.92
C VAL A 9 7.56 -12.34 -13.23
N PHE A 10 7.06 -11.59 -12.27
CA PHE A 10 5.88 -10.76 -12.48
C PHE A 10 6.21 -9.66 -13.49
N SER A 11 5.35 -9.49 -14.49
CA SER A 11 5.50 -8.38 -15.42
C SER A 11 5.17 -7.05 -14.73
N THR A 12 5.62 -5.93 -15.30
CA THR A 12 5.52 -4.56 -14.73
C THR A 12 4.10 -4.04 -14.46
N TYR A 13 3.06 -4.85 -14.63
CA TYR A 13 1.66 -4.44 -14.48
C TYR A 13 1.13 -4.37 -13.05
N HIS A 14 1.90 -4.84 -12.08
CA HIS A 14 1.49 -4.83 -10.66
C HIS A 14 1.33 -3.44 -10.05
N HIS A 15 1.84 -2.39 -10.71
CA HIS A 15 1.62 -0.99 -10.31
C HIS A 15 0.32 -0.39 -10.85
N ALA A 16 -0.34 -1.05 -11.77
CA ALA A 16 -1.61 -0.53 -12.28
C ALA A 16 -2.71 -0.65 -11.21
N PRO A 17 -3.55 0.38 -11.01
CA PRO A 17 -4.70 0.25 -10.12
C PRO A 17 -5.68 -0.78 -10.68
N HIS A 18 -6.37 -1.51 -9.80
CA HIS A 18 -7.45 -2.40 -10.21
C HIS A 18 -8.57 -1.57 -10.89
N ALA A 19 -8.84 -1.83 -12.18
CA ALA A 19 -9.63 -0.95 -13.03
C ALA A 19 -11.03 -0.63 -12.49
N GLU A 20 -11.74 -1.63 -11.94
CA GLU A 20 -13.09 -1.43 -11.41
C GLU A 20 -13.08 -0.61 -10.11
N ILE A 21 -12.12 -0.90 -9.20
CA ILE A 21 -11.95 -0.15 -7.95
C ILE A 21 -11.59 1.29 -8.27
N PHE A 22 -10.58 1.49 -9.12
CA PHE A 22 -10.18 2.82 -9.56
C PHE A 22 -11.36 3.62 -10.15
N GLY A 23 -12.16 3.01 -11.02
CA GLY A 23 -13.34 3.64 -11.59
C GLY A 23 -14.38 4.04 -10.56
N LYS A 24 -14.57 3.25 -9.48
CA LYS A 24 -15.48 3.61 -8.38
C LYS A 24 -14.92 4.76 -7.54
N VAL A 25 -13.63 4.69 -7.16
CA VAL A 25 -12.96 5.75 -6.39
C VAL A 25 -12.95 7.08 -7.18
N LEU A 26 -12.67 7.01 -8.48
CA LEU A 26 -12.71 8.18 -9.35
C LEU A 26 -14.10 8.84 -9.33
N ARG A 27 -15.17 8.06 -9.46
CA ARG A 27 -16.54 8.59 -9.38
C ARG A 27 -16.87 9.22 -8.02
N MET A 28 -16.35 8.69 -6.92
CA MET A 28 -16.54 9.27 -5.58
C MET A 28 -15.87 10.64 -5.46
N ALA A 29 -14.71 10.83 -6.11
CA ALA A 29 -13.94 12.08 -6.04
C ALA A 29 -14.39 13.12 -7.09
N GLN A 30 -15.03 12.70 -8.17
CA GLN A 30 -15.46 13.61 -9.24
C GLN A 30 -16.45 14.66 -8.74
N GLY A 31 -16.21 15.93 -9.12
CA GLY A 31 -17.07 17.03 -8.77
C GLY A 31 -16.90 17.58 -7.35
N LEU A 32 -16.05 16.99 -6.53
CA LEU A 32 -15.66 17.55 -5.26
C LEU A 32 -14.77 18.79 -5.47
N ARG A 33 -14.82 19.73 -4.54
CA ARG A 33 -14.13 21.02 -4.66
C ARG A 33 -12.63 20.93 -4.40
N CYS A 34 -12.24 20.13 -3.44
CA CYS A 34 -10.85 19.98 -3.02
C CYS A 34 -10.49 18.49 -2.93
N VAL A 35 -9.80 18.00 -3.92
CA VAL A 35 -9.29 16.63 -3.99
C VAL A 35 -7.76 16.69 -4.01
N VAL A 36 -7.12 16.13 -3.00
CA VAL A 36 -5.66 16.15 -2.87
C VAL A 36 -5.13 14.75 -3.11
N GLU A 37 -4.11 14.64 -3.96
CA GLU A 37 -3.33 13.42 -4.12
C GLU A 37 -1.97 13.57 -3.46
N ILE A 38 -1.57 12.55 -2.70
CA ILE A 38 -0.23 12.40 -2.15
C ILE A 38 0.54 11.38 -2.99
N GLY A 39 1.73 11.77 -3.48
CA GLY A 39 2.57 10.90 -4.29
C GLY A 39 2.03 10.65 -5.71
N PRO A 40 1.78 11.68 -6.52
CA PRO A 40 1.14 11.51 -7.84
C PRO A 40 1.94 10.68 -8.85
N GLY A 41 3.27 10.56 -8.65
CA GLY A 41 4.13 9.82 -9.57
C GLY A 41 3.97 10.23 -11.04
N GLY A 42 4.11 9.27 -11.94
CA GLY A 42 3.98 9.50 -13.39
C GLY A 42 2.54 9.39 -13.93
N SER A 43 1.55 9.05 -13.09
CA SER A 43 0.15 8.83 -13.50
C SER A 43 -0.81 9.42 -12.48
N PRO A 44 -0.95 10.76 -12.45
CA PRO A 44 -1.74 11.46 -11.46
C PRO A 44 -3.22 11.06 -11.48
N PHE A 45 -3.84 11.06 -10.29
CA PHE A 45 -5.27 10.80 -10.15
C PHE A 45 -6.09 11.87 -10.88
N PRO A 46 -6.95 11.48 -11.85
CA PRO A 46 -7.62 12.46 -12.72
C PRO A 46 -8.52 13.46 -11.99
N ALA A 47 -9.08 13.09 -10.83
CA ALA A 47 -9.94 13.97 -10.04
C ALA A 47 -9.17 14.87 -9.07
N ALA A 48 -7.86 14.68 -8.88
CA ALA A 48 -7.08 15.52 -7.99
C ALA A 48 -7.06 16.98 -8.46
N THR A 49 -7.22 17.91 -7.54
CA THR A 49 -7.12 19.36 -7.80
C THR A 49 -5.74 19.92 -7.43
N GLU A 50 -5.09 19.29 -6.47
CA GLU A 50 -3.74 19.65 -5.98
C GLU A 50 -2.97 18.39 -5.61
N PHE A 51 -1.65 18.51 -5.61
CA PHE A 51 -0.72 17.45 -5.27
C PHE A 51 0.13 17.77 -4.04
N VAL A 52 0.54 16.74 -3.32
CA VAL A 52 1.56 16.83 -2.26
C VAL A 52 2.63 15.78 -2.52
N ASP A 53 3.88 16.19 -2.55
CA ASP A 53 5.01 15.28 -2.68
C ASP A 53 6.28 15.95 -2.11
N TRP A 54 7.33 15.16 -1.86
CA TRP A 54 8.66 15.69 -1.57
C TRP A 54 9.41 16.12 -2.84
N ILE A 55 8.98 15.60 -4.01
CA ILE A 55 9.49 15.98 -5.34
C ILE A 55 8.64 17.13 -5.89
N ASP A 56 9.30 18.08 -6.51
CA ASP A 56 8.63 19.13 -7.27
C ASP A 56 8.27 18.63 -8.67
N TYR A 57 7.02 18.30 -8.87
CA TYR A 57 6.45 17.96 -10.18
C TYR A 57 5.94 19.21 -10.93
N SER A 58 6.44 20.39 -10.61
CA SER A 58 6.02 21.63 -11.26
C SER A 58 6.24 21.52 -12.78
N GLY A 59 5.15 21.60 -13.53
CA GLY A 59 5.12 21.34 -14.98
C GLY A 59 4.33 20.09 -15.37
N MET A 60 3.95 19.22 -14.44
CA MET A 60 3.04 18.13 -14.72
C MET A 60 1.61 18.66 -14.73
N ASP A 61 1.00 18.70 -15.88
CA ASP A 61 -0.40 19.09 -16.18
C ASP A 61 -0.93 20.42 -15.61
N GLY A 62 -0.07 21.27 -15.03
CA GLY A 62 -0.42 22.60 -14.54
C GLY A 62 -1.11 22.67 -13.19
N ARG A 63 -1.36 21.54 -12.51
CA ARG A 63 -1.91 21.52 -11.15
C ARG A 63 -0.84 21.91 -10.12
N LYS A 64 -1.30 22.49 -9.00
CA LYS A 64 -0.41 22.94 -7.94
C LYS A 64 0.19 21.75 -7.19
N VAL A 65 1.51 21.79 -7.00
CA VAL A 65 2.25 20.83 -6.18
C VAL A 65 2.72 21.51 -4.90
N HIS A 66 2.42 20.91 -3.76
CA HIS A 66 2.96 21.31 -2.47
C HIS A 66 4.15 20.41 -2.14
N LYS A 67 5.33 20.99 -2.04
CA LYS A 67 6.53 20.26 -1.65
C LYS A 67 6.58 20.12 -0.14
N VAL A 68 6.51 18.88 0.36
CA VAL A 68 6.40 18.53 1.78
C VAL A 68 7.25 17.30 2.08
N ASP A 69 8.03 17.32 3.15
CA ASP A 69 8.59 16.07 3.70
C ASP A 69 7.49 15.29 4.43
N LEU A 70 7.01 14.25 3.78
CA LEU A 70 5.88 13.43 4.26
C LEU A 70 6.17 12.70 5.58
N ASN A 71 7.43 12.63 6.02
CA ASN A 71 7.80 11.94 7.27
C ASN A 71 7.67 12.83 8.50
N GLN A 72 7.64 14.18 8.35
CA GLN A 72 7.76 15.07 9.51
C GLN A 72 7.07 16.43 9.34
N GLU A 73 6.83 16.90 8.11
CA GLU A 73 6.19 18.20 7.90
C GLU A 73 4.66 18.08 7.90
N ARG A 74 4.00 19.14 8.34
CA ARG A 74 2.54 19.23 8.29
C ARG A 74 2.06 19.43 6.86
N LEU A 75 0.96 18.77 6.51
CA LEU A 75 0.28 19.05 5.25
C LEU A 75 -0.27 20.48 5.24
N PRO A 76 -0.08 21.26 4.14
CA PRO A 76 -0.38 22.68 4.07
C PRO A 76 -1.87 22.99 3.86
N PHE A 77 -2.72 22.25 4.55
CA PHE A 77 -4.17 22.40 4.51
C PHE A 77 -4.72 22.58 5.93
N ALA A 78 -5.81 23.36 6.05
CA ALA A 78 -6.54 23.50 7.31
C ALA A 78 -7.25 22.17 7.67
N ASP A 79 -7.61 22.03 8.95
CA ASP A 79 -8.33 20.86 9.43
C ASP A 79 -9.64 20.68 8.65
N LYS A 80 -9.88 19.45 8.16
CA LYS A 80 -11.05 19.05 7.39
C LYS A 80 -11.39 19.93 6.18
N SER A 81 -10.37 20.61 5.60
CA SER A 81 -10.56 21.46 4.41
C SER A 81 -10.51 20.67 3.09
N VAL A 82 -9.91 19.50 3.09
CA VAL A 82 -9.81 18.59 1.94
C VAL A 82 -11.06 17.70 1.91
N ASP A 83 -11.81 17.72 0.80
CA ASP A 83 -13.01 16.91 0.68
C ASP A 83 -12.72 15.43 0.50
N PHE A 84 -11.69 15.11 -0.30
CA PHE A 84 -11.23 13.74 -0.54
C PHE A 84 -9.72 13.70 -0.71
N LEU A 85 -9.05 12.76 -0.05
CA LEU A 85 -7.61 12.55 -0.20
C LEU A 85 -7.35 11.19 -0.84
N TYR A 86 -6.54 11.19 -1.88
CA TYR A 86 -6.08 9.99 -2.59
C TYR A 86 -4.59 9.76 -2.30
N CYS A 87 -4.24 8.57 -1.82
CA CYS A 87 -2.86 8.21 -1.50
C CYS A 87 -2.60 6.77 -1.95
N ARG A 88 -1.71 6.61 -2.93
CA ARG A 88 -1.44 5.31 -3.53
C ARG A 88 0.05 5.07 -3.64
N HIS A 89 0.51 3.93 -3.10
CA HIS A 89 1.93 3.52 -3.10
C HIS A 89 2.87 4.59 -2.54
N VAL A 90 2.61 4.99 -1.29
CA VAL A 90 3.39 6.00 -0.55
C VAL A 90 3.69 5.56 0.87
N LEU A 91 2.69 5.04 1.60
CA LEU A 91 2.82 4.79 3.03
C LEU A 91 3.85 3.70 3.36
N GLU A 92 3.96 2.70 2.51
CA GLU A 92 4.90 1.60 2.64
C GLU A 92 6.37 2.02 2.54
N ASP A 93 6.64 3.15 1.85
CA ASP A 93 7.99 3.69 1.65
C ASP A 93 8.47 4.59 2.79
N LEU A 94 7.56 5.16 3.56
CA LEU A 94 7.90 6.18 4.54
C LEU A 94 8.59 5.60 5.77
N TYR A 95 9.47 6.39 6.40
CA TYR A 95 10.03 6.09 7.71
C TYR A 95 9.01 6.27 8.83
N ASN A 96 8.07 7.20 8.64
CA ASN A 96 7.07 7.56 9.64
C ASN A 96 5.65 7.66 9.04
N PRO A 97 5.11 6.54 8.50
CA PRO A 97 3.80 6.55 7.86
C PRO A 97 2.67 6.95 8.81
N LEU A 98 2.80 6.65 10.11
CA LEU A 98 1.79 7.00 11.11
C LEU A 98 1.69 8.52 11.33
N TRP A 99 2.78 9.27 11.14
CA TRP A 99 2.74 10.73 11.12
C TRP A 99 1.88 11.22 9.95
N LEU A 100 2.15 10.72 8.76
CA LEU A 100 1.38 11.10 7.57
C LEU A 100 -0.10 10.70 7.73
N CYS A 101 -0.41 9.53 8.26
CA CYS A 101 -1.80 9.12 8.52
C CYS A 101 -2.53 10.07 9.47
N ARG A 102 -1.86 10.58 10.51
CA ARG A 102 -2.43 11.61 11.40
C ARG A 102 -2.71 12.92 10.67
N GLU A 103 -1.78 13.36 9.82
CA GLU A 103 -1.95 14.57 9.03
C GLU A 103 -3.07 14.40 7.97
N ILE A 104 -3.13 13.25 7.30
CA ILE A 104 -4.23 12.88 6.39
C ILE A 104 -5.57 12.96 7.13
N SER A 105 -5.65 12.32 8.30
CA SER A 105 -6.86 12.35 9.13
C SER A 105 -7.22 13.76 9.58
N ARG A 106 -6.24 14.62 9.86
CA ARG A 106 -6.47 16.00 10.24
C ARG A 106 -7.06 16.84 9.11
N VAL A 107 -6.46 16.77 7.91
CA VAL A 107 -6.80 17.67 6.81
C VAL A 107 -8.02 17.24 6.01
N ALA A 108 -8.27 15.93 5.86
CA ALA A 108 -9.29 15.42 4.96
C ALA A 108 -10.55 14.92 5.69
N LYS A 109 -11.70 15.01 5.02
CA LYS A 109 -13.00 14.51 5.48
C LYS A 109 -13.19 13.03 5.17
N ALA A 110 -12.65 12.60 4.04
CA ALA A 110 -12.70 11.23 3.53
C ALA A 110 -11.49 10.99 2.63
N GLY A 111 -11.22 9.74 2.30
CA GLY A 111 -10.16 9.44 1.36
C GLY A 111 -10.04 7.97 1.04
N TYR A 112 -9.12 7.71 0.14
CA TYR A 112 -8.74 6.38 -0.33
C TYR A 112 -7.23 6.19 -0.20
N ILE A 113 -6.85 5.05 0.34
CA ILE A 113 -5.46 4.61 0.44
C ILE A 113 -5.34 3.26 -0.27
N GLU A 114 -4.28 3.11 -1.05
CA GLU A 114 -3.88 1.87 -1.69
C GLU A 114 -2.39 1.65 -1.48
N THR A 115 -2.01 0.45 -1.06
CA THR A 115 -0.62 0.02 -0.87
C THR A 115 -0.44 -1.36 -1.46
N PRO A 116 0.77 -1.83 -1.75
CA PRO A 116 0.98 -3.25 -2.03
C PRO A 116 0.44 -4.09 -0.89
N SER A 117 -0.19 -5.21 -1.23
CA SER A 117 -0.73 -6.11 -0.21
C SER A 117 0.38 -6.87 0.53
N PRO A 118 0.11 -7.41 1.72
CA PRO A 118 1.02 -8.33 2.38
C PRO A 118 1.42 -9.53 1.52
N MET A 119 0.54 -10.00 0.63
CA MET A 119 0.84 -11.06 -0.33
C MET A 119 1.90 -10.60 -1.34
N ALA A 120 1.74 -9.40 -1.91
CA ALA A 120 2.70 -8.84 -2.84
C ALA A 120 4.05 -8.55 -2.16
N GLU A 121 4.03 -8.07 -0.90
CA GLU A 121 5.24 -7.83 -0.11
C GLU A 121 5.95 -9.10 0.35
N TYR A 122 5.22 -10.21 0.50
CA TYR A 122 5.79 -11.50 0.85
C TYR A 122 6.26 -12.28 -0.40
N CYS A 123 5.58 -12.14 -1.53
CA CYS A 123 5.87 -12.90 -2.76
C CYS A 123 7.25 -12.57 -3.33
N ARG A 124 7.99 -13.60 -3.74
CA ARG A 124 9.28 -13.42 -4.41
C ARG A 124 9.10 -12.96 -5.86
N GLY A 125 10.02 -12.16 -6.35
CA GLY A 125 10.07 -11.73 -7.74
C GLY A 125 9.22 -10.52 -8.11
N MET A 126 8.46 -9.94 -7.21
CA MET A 126 7.63 -8.75 -7.47
C MET A 126 8.45 -7.56 -7.97
N ASN A 127 9.63 -7.37 -7.44
CA ASN A 127 10.56 -6.28 -7.82
C ASN A 127 11.59 -6.72 -8.88
N GLY A 128 11.68 -8.02 -9.19
CA GLY A 128 12.68 -8.58 -10.11
C GLY A 128 14.12 -8.55 -9.58
N MET A 129 14.35 -8.18 -8.34
CA MET A 129 15.69 -8.12 -7.73
C MET A 129 16.12 -9.48 -7.20
N LEU A 130 17.39 -9.84 -7.47
CA LEU A 130 18.00 -11.12 -7.03
C LEU A 130 18.83 -10.95 -5.76
N LEU A 131 18.74 -11.94 -4.87
CA LEU A 131 19.68 -12.14 -3.78
C LEU A 131 21.00 -12.74 -4.30
N PRO A 132 22.12 -12.62 -3.53
CA PRO A 132 23.41 -13.18 -3.92
C PRO A 132 23.39 -14.69 -4.20
N GLU A 133 22.51 -15.47 -3.56
CA GLU A 133 22.34 -16.90 -3.80
C GLU A 133 21.50 -17.22 -5.06
N GLY A 134 21.02 -16.21 -5.77
CA GLY A 134 20.26 -16.36 -7.02
C GLY A 134 18.77 -16.54 -6.86
N SER A 135 18.21 -16.41 -5.65
CA SER A 135 16.78 -16.31 -5.41
C SER A 135 16.30 -14.86 -5.57
N PHE A 136 15.00 -14.67 -5.83
CA PHE A 136 14.42 -13.33 -5.89
C PHE A 136 14.13 -12.80 -4.49
N TRP A 137 14.27 -11.47 -4.32
CA TRP A 137 13.81 -10.76 -3.14
C TRP A 137 12.30 -10.88 -2.96
N ARG A 138 11.87 -10.82 -1.69
CA ARG A 138 10.45 -10.76 -1.35
C ARG A 138 9.92 -9.34 -1.51
N GLY A 139 8.81 -9.21 -2.23
CA GLY A 139 8.13 -7.95 -2.51
C GLY A 139 9.04 -6.88 -3.11
N TYR A 140 8.94 -5.67 -2.60
CA TYR A 140 9.72 -4.51 -3.03
C TYR A 140 10.81 -4.21 -2.01
N ILE A 141 12.07 -4.14 -2.48
CA ILE A 141 13.25 -4.02 -1.61
C ILE A 141 13.29 -2.69 -0.82
N HIS A 142 12.69 -1.64 -1.36
CA HIS A 142 12.67 -0.31 -0.75
C HIS A 142 11.51 -0.08 0.22
N HIS A 143 10.48 -0.92 0.18
CA HIS A 143 9.34 -0.82 1.08
C HIS A 143 9.72 -1.21 2.51
N ARG A 144 9.17 -0.47 3.46
CA ARG A 144 9.49 -0.55 4.89
C ARG A 144 8.41 -1.24 5.71
N TYR A 145 7.21 -1.36 5.16
CA TYR A 145 6.04 -1.89 5.87
C TYR A 145 5.23 -2.82 5.00
N PHE A 146 4.67 -3.85 5.65
CA PHE A 146 3.45 -4.49 5.21
C PHE A 146 2.29 -3.61 5.65
N VAL A 147 1.38 -3.29 4.74
CA VAL A 147 0.23 -2.44 5.04
C VAL A 147 -1.05 -3.10 4.55
N TRP A 148 -2.07 -3.17 5.42
CA TRP A 148 -3.36 -3.77 5.07
C TRP A 148 -4.49 -3.15 5.90
N GLU A 149 -5.74 -3.37 5.48
CA GLU A 149 -6.92 -3.03 6.26
C GLU A 149 -7.35 -4.22 7.10
N GLU A 150 -7.69 -4.00 8.35
CA GLU A 150 -8.31 -4.98 9.24
C GLU A 150 -9.24 -4.30 10.24
N ALA A 151 -10.51 -4.73 10.26
CA ALA A 151 -11.53 -4.22 11.20
C ALA A 151 -11.71 -2.68 11.17
N GLY A 152 -11.57 -2.07 10.00
CA GLY A 152 -11.72 -0.62 9.82
C GLY A 152 -10.50 0.18 10.27
N GLU A 153 -9.35 -0.45 10.42
CA GLU A 153 -8.06 0.17 10.73
C GLU A 153 -7.04 -0.12 9.62
N LEU A 154 -6.21 0.85 9.31
CA LEU A 154 -5.04 0.64 8.47
C LEU A 154 -3.89 0.13 9.34
N CYS A 155 -3.50 -1.11 9.12
CA CYS A 155 -2.50 -1.83 9.91
C CYS A 155 -1.11 -1.74 9.28
N PHE A 156 -0.10 -1.58 10.12
CA PHE A 156 1.30 -1.49 9.71
C PHE A 156 2.14 -2.52 10.49
N LEU A 157 2.89 -3.34 9.77
CA LEU A 157 3.91 -4.24 10.30
C LEU A 157 5.25 -3.90 9.62
N ALA A 158 6.28 -3.59 10.40
CA ALA A 158 7.59 -3.29 9.83
C ALA A 158 8.14 -4.48 9.02
N LYS A 159 8.61 -4.20 7.80
CA LYS A 159 9.24 -5.19 6.92
C LYS A 159 10.73 -5.26 7.22
N TYR A 160 11.11 -6.19 8.09
CA TYR A 160 12.51 -6.44 8.40
C TYR A 160 13.19 -7.28 7.33
N PRO A 161 14.50 -7.15 7.11
CA PRO A 161 15.29 -8.04 6.24
C PRO A 161 15.13 -9.53 6.58
N LEU A 162 14.71 -9.84 7.79
CA LEU A 162 14.38 -11.19 8.24
C LEU A 162 13.33 -11.89 7.34
N VAL A 163 12.47 -11.13 6.68
CA VAL A 163 11.46 -11.66 5.75
C VAL A 163 12.05 -12.57 4.68
N GLU A 164 13.32 -12.32 4.29
CA GLU A 164 13.99 -13.13 3.28
C GLU A 164 14.24 -14.58 3.71
N TYR A 165 14.30 -14.82 5.03
CA TYR A 165 14.56 -16.12 5.65
C TYR A 165 13.32 -16.78 6.23
N ILE A 166 12.14 -16.16 6.03
CA ILE A 166 10.85 -16.72 6.46
C ILE A 166 10.28 -17.56 5.33
N ASP A 167 9.84 -18.76 5.68
CA ASP A 167 9.06 -19.65 4.83
C ASP A 167 7.76 -19.95 5.55
N LEU A 168 6.64 -19.63 4.91
CA LEU A 168 5.28 -19.89 5.42
C LEU A 168 4.65 -21.12 4.77
N ASP A 169 5.41 -21.91 4.01
CA ASP A 169 4.92 -23.05 3.23
C ASP A 169 3.78 -22.68 2.24
N CYS A 170 3.67 -21.39 1.87
CA CYS A 170 2.61 -20.89 0.98
C CYS A 170 3.14 -20.05 -0.21
N ASP A 171 4.43 -20.11 -0.50
CA ASP A 171 5.04 -19.29 -1.57
C ASP A 171 4.39 -19.56 -2.94
N ASP A 172 4.14 -20.83 -3.29
CA ASP A 172 3.56 -21.18 -4.58
C ASP A 172 2.07 -20.79 -4.66
N GLU A 173 1.33 -20.92 -3.58
CA GLU A 173 -0.08 -20.52 -3.49
C GLU A 173 -0.24 -19.02 -3.60
N VAL A 174 0.59 -18.24 -2.89
CA VAL A 174 0.58 -16.77 -2.96
C VAL A 174 0.97 -16.29 -4.36
N ALA A 175 2.00 -16.86 -4.97
CA ALA A 175 2.42 -16.52 -6.32
C ALA A 175 1.33 -16.84 -7.35
N SER A 176 0.70 -18.01 -7.24
CA SER A 176 -0.39 -18.44 -8.12
C SER A 176 -1.62 -17.53 -8.00
N LEU A 177 -1.98 -17.16 -6.75
CA LEU A 177 -3.09 -16.25 -6.48
C LEU A 177 -2.84 -14.87 -7.10
N LEU A 178 -1.65 -14.28 -6.91
CA LEU A 178 -1.31 -12.98 -7.48
C LEU A 178 -1.28 -12.98 -9.02
N GLN A 179 -0.98 -14.13 -9.65
CA GLN A 179 -1.05 -14.26 -11.11
C GLN A 179 -2.48 -14.32 -11.63
N SER A 180 -3.36 -15.01 -10.92
CA SER A 180 -4.74 -15.24 -11.35
C SER A 180 -5.69 -14.11 -10.97
N GLU A 181 -5.44 -13.43 -9.84
CA GLU A 181 -6.35 -12.47 -9.24
C GLU A 181 -5.65 -11.12 -8.92
N PRO A 182 -5.60 -10.19 -9.89
CA PRO A 182 -4.98 -8.87 -9.70
C PRO A 182 -5.54 -8.05 -8.52
N LEU A 183 -6.76 -8.36 -8.08
CA LEU A 183 -7.36 -7.78 -6.88
C LEU A 183 -6.42 -7.87 -5.65
N HIS A 184 -5.66 -8.95 -5.55
CA HIS A 184 -4.83 -9.23 -4.37
C HIS A 184 -3.42 -8.63 -4.43
N TRP A 185 -3.08 -7.90 -5.50
CA TRP A 185 -1.80 -7.19 -5.56
C TRP A 185 -1.70 -6.04 -4.58
N ASN A 186 -2.84 -5.38 -4.30
CA ASN A 186 -2.90 -4.24 -3.40
C ASN A 186 -3.85 -4.51 -2.23
N SER A 187 -3.68 -3.73 -1.17
CA SER A 187 -4.63 -3.53 -0.09
C SER A 187 -5.34 -2.20 -0.32
N TYR A 188 -6.63 -2.15 -0.03
CA TYR A 188 -7.50 -1.01 -0.32
C TYR A 188 -8.16 -0.53 0.96
N PHE A 189 -8.14 0.76 1.20
CA PHE A 189 -8.77 1.35 2.35
C PHE A 189 -9.53 2.64 1.98
N LEU A 190 -10.84 2.59 2.12
CA LEU A 190 -11.72 3.75 1.98
C LEU A 190 -12.20 4.15 3.38
N TRP A 191 -12.03 5.42 3.74
CA TRP A 191 -12.35 5.92 5.05
C TRP A 191 -13.14 7.24 4.99
N GLN A 192 -13.88 7.54 6.07
CA GLN A 192 -14.61 8.78 6.27
C GLN A 192 -14.54 9.22 7.73
N GLY A 193 -14.35 10.51 7.95
CA GLY A 193 -14.21 11.11 9.28
C GLY A 193 -12.80 10.96 9.83
N GLU A 194 -12.48 9.85 10.43
CA GLU A 194 -11.17 9.56 11.03
C GLU A 194 -10.47 8.42 10.31
N LEU A 195 -9.21 8.61 9.97
CA LEU A 195 -8.32 7.55 9.50
C LEU A 195 -7.71 6.84 10.72
N ARG A 196 -8.26 5.69 11.09
CA ARG A 196 -7.74 4.89 12.20
C ARG A 196 -6.59 4.03 11.73
N THR A 197 -5.55 3.95 12.57
CA THR A 197 -4.35 3.17 12.27
C THR A 197 -3.93 2.31 13.43
N ARG A 198 -3.34 1.16 13.15
CA ARG A 198 -2.75 0.24 14.12
C ARG A 198 -1.33 -0.12 13.71
N HIS A 199 -0.37 0.16 14.57
CA HIS A 199 1.00 -0.28 14.40
C HIS A 199 1.23 -1.57 15.19
N LEU A 200 1.54 -2.65 14.49
CA LEU A 200 1.92 -3.91 15.12
C LEU A 200 3.39 -3.83 15.47
N GLN A 201 3.66 -3.77 16.77
CA GLN A 201 5.02 -3.89 17.29
C GLN A 201 5.34 -5.35 17.51
N HIS A 202 6.51 -5.74 17.08
CA HIS A 202 7.09 -7.02 17.41
C HIS A 202 8.12 -6.79 18.52
N ASP A 203 7.95 -7.43 19.66
CA ASP A 203 8.97 -7.42 20.70
C ASP A 203 10.19 -8.16 20.19
N ILE A 204 11.29 -7.42 20.04
CA ILE A 204 12.58 -7.98 19.60
C ILE A 204 13.16 -8.78 20.75
N ASP A 205 12.81 -10.05 20.83
CA ASP A 205 13.46 -11.02 21.68
C ASP A 205 14.19 -12.09 20.86
N TYR A 206 14.72 -13.11 21.51
CA TYR A 206 15.45 -14.20 20.84
C TYR A 206 14.55 -15.12 19.99
N LYS A 207 13.22 -14.96 20.01
CA LYS A 207 12.23 -15.70 19.23
C LYS A 207 11.57 -14.85 18.14
N ILE A 208 12.23 -13.79 17.73
CA ILE A 208 11.70 -12.84 16.75
C ILE A 208 11.19 -13.53 15.47
N GLN A 209 11.86 -14.59 15.03
CA GLN A 209 11.50 -15.25 13.77
C GLN A 209 10.12 -15.89 13.84
N GLU A 210 9.81 -16.64 14.91
CA GLU A 210 8.52 -17.33 15.05
C GLU A 210 7.36 -16.33 15.10
N GLY A 211 7.42 -15.33 15.99
CA GLY A 211 6.36 -14.34 16.13
C GLY A 211 6.20 -13.45 14.90
N TYR A 212 7.29 -13.11 14.22
CA TYR A 212 7.24 -12.31 13.00
C TYR A 212 6.63 -13.07 11.82
N SER A 213 6.96 -14.36 11.67
CA SER A 213 6.35 -15.27 10.70
C SER A 213 4.83 -15.35 10.89
N ASP A 214 4.38 -15.56 12.13
CA ASP A 214 2.94 -15.58 12.46
C ASP A 214 2.25 -14.26 12.11
N MET A 215 2.90 -13.12 12.36
CA MET A 215 2.32 -11.80 12.03
C MET A 215 2.19 -11.60 10.53
N ILE A 216 3.18 -12.03 9.73
CA ILE A 216 3.09 -12.00 8.27
C ILE A 216 1.95 -12.89 7.79
N GLY A 217 1.87 -14.14 8.24
CA GLY A 217 0.78 -15.05 7.87
C GLY A 217 -0.60 -14.47 8.16
N ARG A 218 -0.80 -13.92 9.37
CA ARG A 218 -2.06 -13.23 9.74
C ARG A 218 -2.35 -12.02 8.87
N SER A 219 -1.33 -11.24 8.50
CA SER A 219 -1.52 -10.07 7.62
C SER A 219 -1.97 -10.48 6.22
N ILE A 220 -1.46 -11.60 5.69
CA ILE A 220 -1.90 -12.19 4.42
C ILE A 220 -3.38 -12.60 4.51
N ASP A 221 -3.75 -13.35 5.54
CA ASP A 221 -5.13 -13.79 5.76
C ASP A 221 -6.11 -12.63 5.93
N ALA A 222 -5.70 -11.60 6.67
CA ALA A 222 -6.52 -10.40 6.88
C ALA A 222 -6.71 -9.63 5.57
N ALA A 223 -5.65 -9.43 4.79
CA ALA A 223 -5.71 -8.72 3.51
C ALA A 223 -6.55 -9.47 2.47
N LEU A 224 -6.49 -10.80 2.42
CA LEU A 224 -7.36 -11.63 1.56
C LEU A 224 -8.84 -11.36 1.86
N LYS A 225 -9.22 -11.42 3.13
CA LYS A 225 -10.60 -11.19 3.58
C LYS A 225 -11.06 -9.76 3.32
N SER A 226 -10.19 -8.79 3.65
CA SER A 226 -10.46 -7.37 3.48
C SER A 226 -10.66 -7.01 2.01
N ASN A 227 -9.81 -7.48 1.11
CA ASN A 227 -9.92 -7.19 -0.32
C ASN A 227 -11.24 -7.70 -0.93
N LEU A 228 -11.67 -8.90 -0.55
CA LEU A 228 -12.96 -9.45 -0.98
C LEU A 228 -14.13 -8.63 -0.42
N ALA A 229 -14.08 -8.29 0.87
CA ALA A 229 -15.09 -7.46 1.52
C ALA A 229 -15.14 -6.05 0.91
N PHE A 230 -13.97 -5.46 0.61
CA PHE A 230 -13.87 -4.16 -0.02
C PHE A 230 -14.51 -4.17 -1.42
N ARG A 231 -14.17 -5.14 -2.25
CA ARG A 231 -14.77 -5.32 -3.58
C ARG A 231 -16.31 -5.42 -3.49
N ALA A 232 -16.80 -6.25 -2.58
CA ALA A 232 -18.23 -6.42 -2.35
C ALA A 232 -18.89 -5.12 -1.87
N SER A 233 -18.24 -4.34 -0.98
CA SER A 233 -18.77 -3.06 -0.48
C SER A 233 -18.96 -2.01 -1.57
N LEU A 234 -18.19 -2.11 -2.66
CA LEU A 234 -18.31 -1.26 -3.84
C LEU A 234 -19.39 -1.76 -4.84
N GLY A 235 -20.08 -2.86 -4.54
CA GLY A 235 -21.05 -3.51 -5.44
C GLY A 235 -20.38 -4.12 -6.68
N LEU A 236 -19.13 -4.56 -6.55
CA LEU A 236 -18.38 -5.28 -7.57
C LEU A 236 -18.42 -6.78 -7.19
N VAL A 237 -19.01 -7.62 -8.01
CA VAL A 237 -19.18 -9.07 -7.79
C VAL A 237 -18.19 -9.85 -8.64
#